data_ceb9eec09c9a673e94d9a3cc4d41af3e
#
_entry.id   ceb9eec09c9a673e94d9a3cc4d41af3e
#
_cell.length_a   1.000
_cell.length_b   1.000
_cell.length_c   1.000
_cell.angle_alpha   90.00
_cell.angle_beta   90.00
_cell.angle_gamma   90.00
#
_symmetry.space_group_name_H-M   'P 1'
#
loop_
_entity.id
_entity.type
_entity.pdbx_description
1 polymer ?
#
loop_
_entity_poly.entity_id
_entity_poly.type
_entity_poly.pdbx_seq_one_letter_code
_entity_poly.pdbx_strand_id
1 'polypeptide(L)'
;MTVVETPFFLRKAAGILVEQERARLIAAIGLYPERGEIIPGTGGVRKLRWALPGRGKSGGARVIYYFYNESIPVFMLSIYAKNEKVNLTAAERNMLRSLTPELVDSYRKGITR
;
A
#
# COMPACT_ATOMS: atom_id res chain seq x y z
N MET A 1 -12.57 -3.76 6.05
CA MET A 1 -12.54 -4.01 4.59
C MET A 1 -11.57 -5.13 4.24
N THR A 2 -11.84 -5.80 3.15
CA THR A 2 -10.90 -6.78 2.59
C THR A 2 -9.66 -6.08 2.07
N VAL A 3 -8.51 -6.67 2.34
CA VAL A 3 -7.22 -6.15 1.89
C VAL A 3 -6.54 -7.21 1.05
N VAL A 4 -6.13 -6.83 -0.16
CA VAL A 4 -5.39 -7.70 -1.07
C VAL A 4 -3.92 -7.34 -1.00
N GLU A 5 -3.08 -8.32 -0.68
CA GLU A 5 -1.62 -8.13 -0.66
C GLU A 5 -1.06 -8.58 -2.00
N THR A 6 -0.62 -7.61 -2.82
CA THR A 6 -0.06 -7.95 -4.13
C THR A 6 1.26 -8.71 -3.99
N PRO A 7 1.65 -9.51 -4.98
CA PRO A 7 2.93 -10.24 -4.92
C PRO A 7 4.13 -9.31 -4.75
N PHE A 8 4.11 -8.14 -5.38
CA PHE A 8 5.19 -7.15 -5.22
C PHE A 8 5.30 -6.66 -3.78
N PHE A 9 4.14 -6.34 -3.17
CA PHE A 9 4.11 -5.93 -1.76
C PHE A 9 4.68 -7.03 -0.87
N LEU A 10 4.24 -8.27 -1.07
CA LEU A 10 4.69 -9.40 -0.25
C LEU A 10 6.20 -9.60 -0.33
N ARG A 11 6.77 -9.48 -1.51
CA ARG A 11 8.23 -9.60 -1.68
C ARG A 11 8.98 -8.49 -0.94
N LYS A 12 8.50 -7.26 -1.04
CA LYS A 12 9.14 -6.13 -0.35
C LYS A 12 8.96 -6.23 1.16
N ALA A 13 7.77 -6.62 1.60
CA ALA A 13 7.46 -6.74 3.03
C ALA A 13 8.31 -7.80 3.72
N ALA A 14 8.64 -8.89 3.05
CA ALA A 14 9.44 -9.96 3.61
C ALA A 14 10.81 -9.48 4.11
N GLY A 15 11.38 -8.45 3.49
CA GLY A 15 12.66 -7.88 3.91
C GLY A 15 12.56 -6.78 4.96
N ILE A 16 11.34 -6.37 5.32
CA ILE A 16 11.12 -5.22 6.21
C ILE A 16 10.33 -5.60 7.46
N LEU A 17 9.30 -6.43 7.31
CA LEU A 17 8.37 -6.78 8.38
C LEU A 17 8.47 -8.26 8.74
N VAL A 18 8.43 -8.57 10.03
CA VAL A 18 8.12 -9.94 10.45
C VAL A 18 6.61 -10.15 10.28
N GLU A 19 6.18 -11.41 10.27
CA GLU A 19 4.80 -11.75 9.94
C GLU A 19 3.79 -11.12 10.87
N GLN A 20 4.08 -11.02 12.16
CA GLN A 20 3.19 -10.38 13.13
C GLN A 20 3.02 -8.89 12.86
N GLU A 21 4.08 -8.21 12.45
CA GLU A 21 4.03 -6.79 12.06
C GLU A 21 3.19 -6.61 10.81
N ARG A 22 3.36 -7.49 9.83
CA ARG A 22 2.56 -7.45 8.61
C ARG A 22 1.08 -7.63 8.92
N ALA A 23 0.74 -8.61 9.77
CA ALA A 23 -0.64 -8.85 10.17
C ALA A 23 -1.27 -7.62 10.82
N ARG A 24 -0.53 -6.94 11.71
CA ARG A 24 -1.02 -5.70 12.34
C ARG A 24 -1.24 -4.58 11.34
N LEU A 25 -0.33 -4.45 10.38
CA LEU A 25 -0.46 -3.45 9.32
C LEU A 25 -1.72 -3.69 8.48
N ILE A 26 -1.92 -4.92 8.03
CA ILE A 26 -3.08 -5.28 7.21
C ILE A 26 -4.38 -5.03 7.98
N ALA A 27 -4.44 -5.39 9.24
CA ALA A 27 -5.61 -5.14 10.08
C ALA A 27 -5.91 -3.64 10.21
N ALA A 28 -4.88 -2.82 10.43
CA ALA A 28 -5.02 -1.38 10.56
C ALA A 28 -5.54 -0.74 9.27
N ILE A 29 -5.00 -1.15 8.12
CA ILE A 29 -5.44 -0.65 6.82
C ILE A 29 -6.88 -1.05 6.54
N GLY A 30 -7.25 -2.27 6.87
CA GLY A 30 -8.63 -2.75 6.68
C GLY A 30 -9.64 -1.99 7.52
N LEU A 31 -9.26 -1.57 8.73
CA LEU A 31 -10.12 -0.78 9.62
C LEU A 31 -10.21 0.69 9.20
N TYR A 32 -9.10 1.27 8.76
CA TYR A 32 -9.02 2.70 8.45
C TYR A 32 -8.34 2.92 7.09
N PRO A 33 -9.00 2.55 5.98
CA PRO A 33 -8.36 2.62 4.65
C PRO A 33 -8.03 4.05 4.19
N GLU A 34 -8.67 5.06 4.76
CA GLU A 34 -8.40 6.45 4.41
C GLU A 34 -7.29 7.09 5.26
N ARG A 35 -6.66 6.33 6.13
CA ARG A 35 -5.66 6.86 7.06
C ARG A 35 -4.41 7.41 6.38
N GLY A 36 -3.97 6.80 5.28
CA GLY A 36 -2.83 7.28 4.53
C GLY A 36 -3.15 8.52 3.72
N GLU A 37 -2.13 9.32 3.41
CA GLU A 37 -2.28 10.52 2.60
C GLU A 37 -2.22 10.18 1.12
N ILE A 38 -3.10 10.78 0.33
CA ILE A 38 -3.09 10.61 -1.12
C ILE A 38 -1.81 11.21 -1.69
N ILE A 39 -1.12 10.44 -2.53
CA ILE A 39 0.07 10.90 -3.24
C ILE A 39 -0.38 11.54 -4.54
N PRO A 40 -0.11 12.85 -4.74
CA PRO A 40 -0.50 13.51 -5.98
C PRO A 40 0.08 12.82 -7.23
N GLY A 41 -0.72 12.79 -8.29
CA GLY A 41 -0.28 12.23 -9.57
C GLY A 41 -0.30 10.72 -9.68
N THR A 42 -0.95 10.00 -8.74
CA THR A 42 -0.99 8.54 -8.72
C THR A 42 -2.38 7.94 -8.99
N GLY A 43 -3.40 8.79 -9.13
CA GLY A 43 -4.76 8.30 -9.28
C GLY A 43 -5.40 7.82 -7.99
N GLY A 44 -4.92 8.29 -6.83
CA GLY A 44 -5.51 7.98 -5.53
C GLY A 44 -4.73 7.00 -4.67
N VAL A 45 -3.50 6.70 -5.03
CA VAL A 45 -2.62 5.86 -4.20
C VAL A 45 -2.25 6.62 -2.93
N ARG A 46 -2.21 5.92 -1.81
CA ARG A 46 -1.94 6.51 -0.49
C ARG A 46 -0.61 6.05 0.06
N LYS A 47 -0.02 6.91 0.87
CA LYS A 47 1.21 6.63 1.60
C LYS A 47 0.93 6.73 3.10
N LEU A 48 1.33 5.71 3.86
CA LEU A 48 1.16 5.66 5.30
C LEU A 48 2.50 5.42 5.97
N ARG A 49 2.80 6.23 6.98
CA ARG A 49 3.95 5.99 7.86
C ARG A 49 3.61 4.84 8.81
N TRP A 50 4.51 3.88 8.91
CA TRP A 50 4.32 2.73 9.80
C TRP A 50 5.54 2.58 10.69
N ALA A 51 5.33 2.73 12.00
CA ALA A 51 6.41 2.59 12.96
C ALA A 51 6.80 1.12 13.12
N LEU A 52 8.09 0.86 13.20
CA LEU A 52 8.62 -0.48 13.44
C LEU A 52 9.15 -0.53 14.87
N PRO A 53 8.70 -1.48 15.70
CA PRO A 53 9.15 -1.59 17.08
C PRO A 53 10.66 -1.73 17.18
N GLY A 54 11.26 -1.01 18.13
CA GLY A 54 12.69 -1.09 18.42
C GLY A 54 13.60 -0.37 17.46
N ARG A 55 13.08 0.28 16.41
CA ARG A 55 13.92 0.96 15.41
C ARG A 55 13.96 2.48 15.52
N GLY A 56 13.20 3.05 16.45
CA GLY A 56 13.16 4.50 16.64
C GLY A 56 12.50 5.22 15.48
N LYS A 57 12.59 6.56 15.48
CA LYS A 57 11.90 7.41 14.50
C LYS A 57 12.42 7.25 13.08
N SER A 58 13.71 6.97 12.92
CA SER A 58 14.32 6.83 11.61
C SER A 58 14.20 5.44 11.01
N GLY A 59 13.74 4.47 11.81
CA GLY A 59 13.64 3.07 11.38
C GLY A 59 12.26 2.64 10.92
N GLY A 60 11.34 3.58 10.66
CA GLY A 60 10.00 3.26 10.21
C GLY A 60 9.94 2.91 8.73
N ALA A 61 8.74 2.50 8.32
CA ALA A 61 8.47 2.17 6.93
C ALA A 61 7.45 3.13 6.32
N ARG A 62 7.41 3.14 5.02
CA ARG A 62 6.38 3.81 4.22
C ARG A 62 5.61 2.75 3.47
N VAL A 63 4.30 2.72 3.68
CA VAL A 63 3.40 1.74 3.08
C VAL A 63 2.65 2.43 1.95
N ILE A 64 2.62 1.79 0.79
CA ILE A 64 1.97 2.32 -0.42
C ILE A 64 0.79 1.40 -0.72
N TYR A 65 -0.41 1.97 -0.74
CA TYR A 65 -1.61 1.18 -0.95
C TYR A 65 -2.67 2.00 -1.71
N TYR A 66 -3.67 1.31 -2.23
CA TYR A 66 -4.75 1.93 -3.00
C TYR A 66 -6.10 1.59 -2.38
N PHE A 67 -6.83 2.61 -1.99
CA PHE A 67 -8.22 2.51 -1.57
C PHE A 67 -9.08 3.31 -2.54
N TYR A 68 -9.96 2.63 -3.25
CA TYR A 68 -10.87 3.26 -4.22
C TYR A 68 -12.21 3.62 -3.58
N ASN A 69 -12.92 2.61 -3.06
CA ASN A 69 -14.19 2.79 -2.34
C ASN A 69 -14.48 1.52 -1.53
N GLU A 70 -15.61 1.52 -0.82
CA GLU A 70 -15.98 0.40 0.05
C GLU A 70 -16.36 -0.88 -0.69
N SER A 71 -16.66 -0.79 -1.99
CA SER A 71 -17.05 -1.94 -2.82
C SER A 71 -15.86 -2.67 -3.43
N ILE A 72 -14.68 -2.06 -3.40
CA ILE A 72 -13.45 -2.62 -3.98
C ILE A 72 -12.46 -2.86 -2.83
N PRO A 73 -11.79 -4.03 -2.76
CA PRO A 73 -10.80 -4.24 -1.70
C PRO A 73 -9.67 -3.23 -1.77
N VAL A 74 -9.01 -3.02 -0.64
CA VAL A 74 -7.78 -2.23 -0.60
C VAL A 74 -6.65 -3.07 -1.18
N PHE A 75 -5.82 -2.49 -2.02
CA PHE A 75 -4.66 -3.17 -2.62
C PHE A 75 -3.38 -2.65 -1.99
N MET A 76 -2.64 -3.55 -1.34
CA MET A 76 -1.30 -3.24 -0.84
C MET A 76 -0.33 -3.33 -2.01
N LEU A 77 0.32 -2.21 -2.37
CA LEU A 77 1.12 -2.14 -3.59
C LEU A 77 2.61 -2.25 -3.34
N SER A 78 3.12 -1.60 -2.29
CA SER A 78 4.55 -1.60 -1.99
C SER A 78 4.79 -1.20 -0.55
N ILE A 79 6.02 -1.41 -0.11
CA ILE A 79 6.51 -0.91 1.18
C ILE A 79 8.02 -0.69 1.02
N TYR A 80 8.53 0.36 1.63
CA TYR A 80 9.97 0.59 1.67
C TYR A 80 10.37 1.16 3.02
N ALA A 81 11.63 0.92 3.42
CA ALA A 81 12.16 1.49 4.64
C ALA A 81 12.43 2.98 4.42
N LYS A 82 12.22 3.79 5.45
CA LYS A 82 12.42 5.24 5.36
C LYS A 82 13.83 5.62 4.91
N ASN A 83 14.84 4.86 5.30
CA ASN A 83 16.22 5.12 4.91
C ASN A 83 16.55 4.68 3.48
N GLU A 84 15.67 3.93 2.84
CA GLU A 84 15.85 3.47 1.47
C GLU A 84 15.56 4.58 0.47
N LYS A 85 14.47 5.32 0.69
CA LYS A 85 14.10 6.51 -0.09
C LYS A 85 13.09 7.35 0.67
N VAL A 86 13.00 8.63 0.32
CA VAL A 86 12.08 9.56 0.97
C VAL A 86 10.72 9.59 0.27
N ASN A 87 10.73 9.69 -1.05
CA ASN A 87 9.53 9.81 -1.87
C ASN A 87 9.59 8.91 -3.08
N LEU A 88 8.41 8.65 -3.67
CA LEU A 88 8.31 7.97 -4.97
C LEU A 88 8.89 8.87 -6.06
N THR A 89 9.55 8.27 -7.04
CA THR A 89 10.02 8.99 -8.24
C THR A 89 8.83 9.35 -9.13
N ALA A 90 9.05 10.27 -10.07
CA ALA A 90 8.04 10.61 -11.06
C ALA A 90 7.63 9.40 -11.91
N ALA A 91 8.60 8.56 -12.28
CA ALA A 91 8.32 7.33 -13.03
C ALA A 91 7.45 6.37 -12.22
N GLU A 92 7.72 6.21 -10.92
CA GLU A 92 6.91 5.38 -10.05
C GLU A 92 5.48 5.91 -9.93
N ARG A 93 5.31 7.21 -9.75
CA ARG A 93 3.99 7.82 -9.68
C ARG A 93 3.20 7.62 -10.98
N ASN A 94 3.86 7.78 -12.12
CA ASN A 94 3.23 7.60 -13.43
C ASN A 94 2.78 6.15 -13.64
N MET A 95 3.61 5.19 -13.23
CA MET A 95 3.27 3.77 -13.28
C MET A 95 2.04 3.47 -12.42
N LEU A 96 1.99 3.99 -11.21
CA LEU A 96 0.86 3.80 -10.31
C LEU A 96 -0.41 4.42 -10.87
N ARG A 97 -0.32 5.59 -11.48
CA ARG A 97 -1.47 6.24 -12.10
C ARG A 97 -2.06 5.39 -13.23
N SER A 98 -1.24 4.68 -13.97
CA SER A 98 -1.69 3.77 -15.01
C SER A 98 -2.27 2.47 -14.44
N LEU A 99 -1.75 2.02 -13.31
CA LEU A 99 -2.15 0.77 -12.68
C LEU A 99 -3.50 0.84 -11.98
N THR A 100 -3.81 1.96 -11.32
CA THR A 100 -5.00 2.04 -10.45
C THR A 100 -6.32 1.76 -11.17
N PRO A 101 -6.60 2.31 -12.38
CA PRO A 101 -7.82 1.95 -13.08
C PRO A 101 -7.88 0.47 -13.46
N GLU A 102 -6.74 -0.13 -13.77
CA GLU A 102 -6.67 -1.54 -14.13
C GLU A 102 -7.00 -2.45 -12.95
N LEU A 103 -6.59 -2.07 -11.75
CA LEU A 103 -6.91 -2.83 -10.54
C LEU A 103 -8.42 -2.87 -10.31
N VAL A 104 -9.08 -1.73 -10.42
CA VAL A 104 -10.53 -1.61 -10.25
C VAL A 104 -11.25 -2.42 -11.33
N ASP A 105 -10.85 -2.26 -12.58
CA ASP A 105 -11.44 -2.96 -13.72
C ASP A 105 -11.31 -4.48 -13.58
N SER A 106 -10.13 -4.95 -13.25
CA SER A 106 -9.87 -6.38 -13.09
C SER A 106 -10.72 -6.98 -11.98
N TYR A 107 -10.86 -6.26 -10.86
CA TYR A 107 -11.70 -6.73 -9.77
C TYR A 107 -13.17 -6.79 -10.18
N ARG A 108 -13.68 -5.75 -10.83
CA ARG A 108 -15.06 -5.70 -11.29
C ARG A 108 -15.37 -6.81 -12.28
N LYS A 109 -14.48 -7.09 -13.21
CA LYS A 109 -14.63 -8.19 -14.18
C LYS A 109 -14.66 -9.55 -13.49
N GLY A 110 -13.87 -9.74 -12.46
CA GLY A 110 -13.90 -10.96 -11.68
C GLY A 110 -15.21 -11.19 -10.96
N ILE A 111 -15.87 -10.13 -10.50
CA ILE A 111 -17.15 -10.21 -9.82
C ILE A 111 -18.29 -10.56 -10.79
N THR A 112 -18.21 -10.10 -12.02
CA THR A 112 -19.30 -10.25 -13.00
C THR A 112 -19.30 -11.60 -13.73
N ARG A 113 -18.36 -12.47 -13.43
CA ARG A 113 -18.30 -13.81 -14.02
C ARG A 113 -19.31 -14.78 -13.43
#